data_e9d34042de51bb5fc4ffbb4767eaec05
#
_entry.id   e9d34042de51bb5fc4ffbb4767eaec05
#
_cell.length_a   1.000
_cell.length_b   1.000
_cell.length_c   1.000
_cell.angle_alpha   90.00
_cell.angle_beta   90.00
_cell.angle_gamma   90.00
#
_symmetry.space_group_name_H-M   'P 1'
#
loop_
_entity.id
_entity.type
_entity.pdbx_description
1 polymer ?
#
loop_
_entity_poly.entity_id
_entity_poly.type
_entity_poly.pdbx_seq_one_letter_code
_entity_poly.pdbx_strand_id
1 'polypeptide(L)'
;MNIESNTMLEMVHKDIIPAAFKYLNVLSDTEFKMQRVMTMCDAGLKLMEKLNTLVNDLSNKADELAKKHEETRAISDLMQRAHAYAKVVIPAMEEVRAVADQIEPLLGEEYKPFPSYEDLLYSVQ
;
A
#
# COMPACT_ATOMS: atom_id res chain seq x y z
N MET A 1 9.97 -8.83 -11.06
CA MET A 1 9.23 -7.95 -11.97
C MET A 1 9.60 -6.50 -11.69
N ASN A 2 10.02 -5.79 -12.71
CA ASN A 2 10.35 -4.38 -12.58
C ASN A 2 9.09 -3.54 -12.75
N ILE A 3 8.70 -2.84 -11.71
CA ILE A 3 7.57 -1.93 -11.74
C ILE A 3 8.14 -0.52 -11.75
N GLU A 4 7.72 0.26 -12.73
CA GLU A 4 8.10 1.67 -12.83
C GLU A 4 7.49 2.45 -11.68
N SER A 5 8.16 3.53 -11.22
CA SER A 5 7.70 4.31 -10.08
C SER A 5 6.30 4.91 -10.28
N ASN A 6 6.00 5.39 -11.50
CA ASN A 6 4.66 5.91 -11.80
C ASN A 6 3.59 4.83 -11.69
N THR A 7 3.90 3.62 -12.16
CA THR A 7 2.99 2.48 -12.06
C THR A 7 2.78 2.09 -10.60
N MET A 8 3.86 2.09 -9.81
CA MET A 8 3.77 1.80 -8.38
C MET A 8 2.89 2.81 -7.65
N LEU A 9 3.07 4.11 -7.94
CA LEU A 9 2.24 5.17 -7.35
C LEU A 9 0.78 5.01 -7.73
N GLU A 10 0.52 4.64 -8.98
CA GLU A 10 -0.84 4.37 -9.45
C GLU A 10 -1.46 3.20 -8.68
N MET A 11 -0.73 2.11 -8.51
CA MET A 11 -1.21 0.95 -7.76
C MET A 11 -1.53 1.31 -6.31
N VAL A 12 -0.66 2.10 -5.67
CA VAL A 12 -0.86 2.53 -4.28
C VAL A 12 -2.15 3.34 -4.16
N HIS A 13 -2.31 4.36 -4.99
CA HIS A 13 -3.42 5.31 -4.86
C HIS A 13 -4.75 4.79 -5.40
N LYS A 14 -4.72 3.95 -6.43
CA LYS A 14 -5.96 3.47 -7.07
C LYS A 14 -6.41 2.10 -6.59
N ASP A 15 -5.49 1.28 -6.11
CA ASP A 15 -5.81 -0.10 -5.76
C ASP A 15 -5.60 -0.41 -4.28
N ILE A 16 -4.42 -0.14 -3.74
CA ILE A 16 -4.07 -0.58 -2.38
C ILE A 16 -4.76 0.25 -1.31
N ILE A 17 -4.63 1.56 -1.37
CA ILE A 17 -5.25 2.45 -0.37
C ILE A 17 -6.78 2.34 -0.41
N PRO A 18 -7.43 2.37 -1.58
CA PRO A 18 -8.89 2.17 -1.62
C PRO A 18 -9.34 0.82 -1.09
N ALA A 19 -8.59 -0.25 -1.32
CA ALA A 19 -8.91 -1.57 -0.77
C ALA A 19 -8.84 -1.55 0.76
N ALA A 20 -7.81 -0.92 1.31
CA ALA A 20 -7.66 -0.77 2.75
C ALA A 20 -8.80 0.08 3.35
N PHE A 21 -9.20 1.14 2.67
CA PHE A 21 -10.33 1.97 3.10
C PHE A 21 -11.64 1.19 3.16
N LYS A 22 -11.89 0.34 2.16
CA LYS A 22 -13.09 -0.49 2.14
C LYS A 22 -13.10 -1.45 3.32
N TYR A 23 -11.96 -2.05 3.61
CA TYR A 23 -11.86 -2.99 4.73
C TYR A 23 -11.98 -2.27 6.08
N LEU A 24 -11.36 -1.10 6.23
CA LEU A 24 -11.51 -0.28 7.43
C LEU A 24 -12.96 0.12 7.65
N ASN A 25 -13.69 0.43 6.57
CA ASN A 25 -15.10 0.76 6.66
C ASN A 25 -15.92 -0.41 7.20
N VAL A 26 -15.65 -1.62 6.71
CA VAL A 26 -16.32 -2.83 7.18
C VAL A 26 -16.01 -3.08 8.65
N LEU A 27 -14.74 -2.97 9.04
CA LEU A 27 -14.34 -3.18 10.43
C LEU A 27 -14.97 -2.16 11.37
N SER A 28 -14.95 -0.88 10.99
CA SER A 28 -15.52 0.18 11.82
C SER A 28 -17.04 0.05 11.94
N ASP A 29 -17.72 -0.34 10.88
CA ASP A 29 -19.16 -0.57 10.90
C ASP A 29 -19.50 -1.75 11.83
N THR A 30 -18.70 -2.82 11.75
CA THR A 30 -18.87 -3.98 12.63
C THR A 30 -18.72 -3.58 14.10
N GLU A 31 -17.65 -2.85 14.43
CA GLU A 31 -17.39 -2.41 15.80
C GLU A 31 -18.48 -1.48 16.32
N PHE A 32 -18.93 -0.56 15.48
CA PHE A 32 -20.02 0.36 15.84
C PHE A 32 -21.31 -0.39 16.15
N LYS A 33 -21.65 -1.37 15.35
CA LYS A 33 -22.85 -2.18 15.56
C LYS A 33 -22.73 -3.08 16.80
N MET A 34 -21.57 -3.68 17.01
CA MET A 34 -21.33 -4.52 18.17
C MET A 34 -21.45 -3.75 19.47
N GLN A 35 -20.92 -2.53 19.51
CA GLN A 35 -20.99 -1.64 20.67
C GLN A 35 -22.44 -1.41 21.11
N ARG A 36 -23.39 -1.41 20.18
CA ARG A 36 -24.80 -1.14 20.47
C ARG A 36 -25.52 -2.35 21.08
N VAL A 37 -24.98 -3.55 20.87
CA VAL A 37 -25.61 -4.80 21.30
C VAL A 37 -24.86 -5.43 22.46
N MET A 38 -23.55 -5.27 22.49
CA MET A 38 -22.67 -5.86 23.49
C MET A 38 -21.45 -4.97 23.68
N THR A 39 -20.25 -5.54 23.65
CA THR A 39 -18.99 -4.80 23.70
C THR A 39 -18.31 -4.85 22.34
N MET A 40 -17.41 -3.91 22.09
CA MET A 40 -16.57 -3.91 20.90
C MET A 40 -15.65 -5.12 20.90
N CYS A 41 -15.30 -5.59 19.71
CA CYS A 41 -14.35 -6.69 19.54
C CYS A 41 -12.91 -6.14 19.55
N ASP A 42 -12.12 -6.52 20.54
CA ASP A 42 -10.72 -6.07 20.67
C ASP A 42 -9.88 -6.43 19.46
N ALA A 43 -10.11 -7.62 18.89
CA ALA A 43 -9.36 -8.05 17.71
C ALA A 43 -9.58 -7.11 16.52
N GLY A 44 -10.84 -6.68 16.33
CA GLY A 44 -11.17 -5.74 15.27
C GLY A 44 -10.55 -4.37 15.49
N LEU A 45 -10.59 -3.89 16.73
CA LEU A 45 -10.00 -2.59 17.09
C LEU A 45 -8.49 -2.58 16.84
N LYS A 46 -7.81 -3.63 17.25
CA LYS A 46 -6.35 -3.77 17.04
C LYS A 46 -6.01 -3.82 15.56
N LEU A 47 -6.79 -4.55 14.78
CA LEU A 47 -6.59 -4.64 13.34
C LEU A 47 -6.80 -3.29 12.67
N MET A 48 -7.85 -2.56 13.06
CA MET A 48 -8.12 -1.23 12.54
C MET A 48 -6.97 -0.27 12.83
N GLU A 49 -6.47 -0.28 14.06
CA GLU A 49 -5.38 0.58 14.48
C GLU A 49 -4.10 0.28 13.67
N LYS A 50 -3.77 -0.99 13.55
CA LYS A 50 -2.59 -1.43 12.80
C LYS A 50 -2.71 -1.06 11.32
N LEU A 51 -3.85 -1.32 10.72
CA LEU A 51 -4.09 -1.02 9.31
C LEU A 51 -4.07 0.48 9.06
N ASN A 52 -4.68 1.26 9.94
CA ASN A 52 -4.67 2.72 9.84
C ASN A 52 -3.24 3.27 9.86
N THR A 53 -2.41 2.79 10.77
CA THR A 53 -1.01 3.20 10.86
C THR A 53 -0.26 2.89 9.57
N LEU A 54 -0.45 1.69 9.03
CA LEU A 54 0.23 1.26 7.81
C LEU A 54 -0.25 2.04 6.58
N VAL A 55 -1.55 2.35 6.49
CA VAL A 55 -2.08 3.14 5.37
C VAL A 55 -1.50 4.56 5.40
N ASN A 56 -1.42 5.18 6.57
CA ASN A 56 -0.80 6.49 6.72
C ASN A 56 0.67 6.47 6.34
N ASP A 57 1.39 5.43 6.76
CA ASP A 57 2.80 5.26 6.41
C ASP A 57 2.97 5.05 4.91
N LEU A 58 2.11 4.24 4.30
CA LEU A 58 2.13 4.02 2.85
C LEU A 58 1.91 5.32 2.08
N SER A 59 0.93 6.12 2.51
CA SER A 59 0.65 7.40 1.89
C SER A 59 1.86 8.33 1.97
N ASN A 60 2.51 8.40 3.12
CA ASN A 60 3.69 9.23 3.31
C ASN A 60 4.87 8.76 2.46
N LYS A 61 5.09 7.45 2.40
CA LYS A 61 6.15 6.88 1.57
C LYS A 61 5.89 7.10 0.08
N ALA A 62 4.64 7.02 -0.34
CA ALA A 62 4.26 7.29 -1.72
C ALA A 62 4.50 8.76 -2.08
N ASP A 63 4.19 9.68 -1.17
CA ASP A 63 4.46 11.10 -1.37
C ASP A 63 5.95 11.37 -1.50
N GLU A 64 6.77 10.74 -0.67
CA GLU A 64 8.23 10.85 -0.75
C GLU A 64 8.75 10.31 -2.09
N LEU A 65 8.22 9.18 -2.54
CA LEU A 65 8.59 8.60 -3.83
C LEU A 65 8.25 9.55 -4.97
N ALA A 66 7.04 10.11 -4.96
CA ALA A 66 6.61 11.06 -5.98
C ALA A 66 7.55 12.26 -6.05
N LYS A 67 7.92 12.80 -4.90
CA LYS A 67 8.83 13.94 -4.81
C LYS A 67 10.22 13.60 -5.35
N LYS A 68 10.77 12.47 -4.94
CA LYS A 68 12.09 12.02 -5.39
C LYS A 68 12.10 11.72 -6.88
N HIS A 69 11.02 11.17 -7.40
CA HIS A 69 10.87 10.91 -8.83
C HIS A 69 10.91 12.22 -9.63
N GLU A 70 10.15 13.22 -9.20
CA GLU A 70 10.11 14.52 -9.87
C GLU A 70 11.46 15.24 -9.81
N GLU A 71 12.12 15.22 -8.66
CA GLU A 71 13.44 15.82 -8.50
C GLU A 71 14.47 15.14 -9.43
N THR A 72 14.42 13.83 -9.51
CA THR A 72 15.34 13.06 -10.38
C THR A 72 15.07 13.34 -11.85
N ARG A 73 13.81 13.40 -12.22
CA ARG A 73 13.39 13.65 -13.60
C ARG A 73 13.83 15.04 -14.08
N ALA A 74 13.97 15.99 -13.17
CA ALA A 74 14.40 17.36 -13.49
C ALA A 74 15.91 17.47 -13.74
N ILE A 75 16.69 16.44 -13.43
CA ILE A 75 18.14 16.44 -13.69
C ILE A 75 18.37 16.34 -15.19
N SER A 76 19.08 17.34 -15.75
CA SER A 76 19.31 17.42 -17.19
C SER A 76 20.39 16.47 -17.70
N ASP A 77 21.44 16.22 -16.90
CA ASP A 77 22.51 15.32 -17.30
C ASP A 77 22.05 13.86 -17.21
N LEU A 78 22.18 13.15 -18.33
CA LEU A 78 21.69 11.77 -18.43
C LEU A 78 22.35 10.83 -17.44
N MET A 79 23.67 10.93 -17.27
CA MET A 79 24.40 10.06 -16.36
C MET A 79 24.07 10.34 -14.90
N GLN A 80 23.98 11.62 -14.55
CA GLN A 80 23.60 12.03 -13.19
C GLN A 80 22.16 11.61 -12.87
N ARG A 81 21.27 11.74 -13.85
CA ARG A 81 19.87 11.34 -13.69
C ARG A 81 19.76 9.83 -13.46
N ALA A 82 20.49 9.02 -14.26
CA ALA A 82 20.51 7.58 -14.10
C ALA A 82 21.06 7.18 -12.73
N HIS A 83 22.13 7.85 -12.28
CA HIS A 83 22.72 7.59 -10.97
C HIS A 83 21.74 7.93 -9.84
N ALA A 84 21.07 9.08 -9.93
CA ALA A 84 20.09 9.50 -8.95
C ALA A 84 18.88 8.54 -8.92
N TYR A 85 18.46 8.07 -10.08
CA TYR A 85 17.36 7.08 -10.14
C TYR A 85 17.74 5.83 -9.34
N ALA A 86 18.93 5.30 -9.55
CA ALA A 86 19.39 4.10 -8.86
C ALA A 86 19.59 4.33 -7.35
N LYS A 87 20.08 5.50 -6.96
CA LYS A 87 20.47 5.79 -5.58
C LYS A 87 19.35 6.38 -4.73
N VAL A 88 18.36 7.01 -5.35
CA VAL A 88 17.31 7.75 -4.64
C VAL A 88 15.92 7.16 -4.92
N VAL A 89 15.57 6.97 -6.19
CA VAL A 89 14.23 6.54 -6.57
C VAL A 89 14.00 5.06 -6.25
N ILE A 90 14.92 4.19 -6.63
CA ILE A 90 14.76 2.75 -6.38
C ILE A 90 14.66 2.43 -4.89
N PRO A 91 15.50 2.96 -4.01
CA PRO A 91 15.31 2.74 -2.58
C PRO A 91 13.97 3.25 -2.05
N ALA A 92 13.48 4.39 -2.56
CA ALA A 92 12.16 4.89 -2.18
C ALA A 92 11.04 3.96 -2.63
N MET A 93 11.17 3.35 -3.81
CA MET A 93 10.21 2.35 -4.29
C MET A 93 10.20 1.11 -3.39
N GLU A 94 11.37 0.68 -2.94
CA GLU A 94 11.49 -0.46 -2.02
C GLU A 94 10.81 -0.17 -0.69
N GLU A 95 10.90 1.06 -0.18
CA GLU A 95 10.22 1.46 1.05
C GLU A 95 8.70 1.43 0.88
N VAL A 96 8.18 1.91 -0.24
CA VAL A 96 6.75 1.84 -0.56
C VAL A 96 6.29 0.39 -0.59
N ARG A 97 7.04 -0.45 -1.29
CA ARG A 97 6.73 -1.87 -1.43
C ARG A 97 6.72 -2.59 -0.08
N ALA A 98 7.68 -2.28 0.78
CA ALA A 98 7.77 -2.91 2.10
C ALA A 98 6.52 -2.63 2.94
N VAL A 99 5.99 -1.41 2.88
CA VAL A 99 4.77 -1.06 3.62
C VAL A 99 3.55 -1.73 2.97
N ALA A 100 3.45 -1.70 1.65
CA ALA A 100 2.36 -2.35 0.93
C ALA A 100 2.29 -3.85 1.23
N ASP A 101 3.46 -4.50 1.31
CA ASP A 101 3.56 -5.92 1.62
C ASP A 101 3.12 -6.25 3.05
N GLN A 102 3.12 -5.28 3.95
CA GLN A 102 2.60 -5.44 5.31
C GLN A 102 1.08 -5.24 5.37
N ILE A 103 0.52 -4.46 4.47
CA ILE A 103 -0.92 -4.20 4.42
C ILE A 103 -1.67 -5.38 3.87
N GLU A 104 -1.20 -5.97 2.77
CA GLU A 104 -1.92 -7.01 2.06
C GLU A 104 -2.35 -8.19 2.93
N PRO A 105 -1.47 -8.78 3.78
CA PRO A 105 -1.88 -9.91 4.62
C PRO A 105 -2.95 -9.57 5.66
N LEU A 106 -3.13 -8.29 5.97
CA LEU A 106 -4.11 -7.84 6.95
C LEU A 106 -5.52 -7.71 6.38
N LEU A 107 -5.63 -7.61 5.05
CA LEU A 107 -6.92 -7.45 4.38
C LEU A 107 -7.65 -8.78 4.30
N GLY A 108 -8.96 -8.77 4.46
CA GLY A 108 -9.78 -9.93 4.17
C GLY A 108 -9.63 -10.30 2.70
N GLU A 109 -9.73 -11.59 2.38
CA GLU A 109 -9.44 -12.11 1.04
C GLU A 109 -10.21 -11.37 -0.06
N GLU A 110 -11.49 -11.09 0.18
CA GLU A 110 -12.33 -10.38 -0.80
C GLU A 110 -11.97 -8.91 -0.97
N TYR A 111 -11.14 -8.35 -0.07
CA TYR A 111 -10.73 -6.95 -0.12
C TYR A 111 -9.33 -6.76 -0.66
N LYS A 112 -8.63 -7.83 -0.97
CA LYS A 112 -7.28 -7.72 -1.54
C LYS A 112 -7.36 -7.17 -2.96
N PRO A 113 -6.52 -6.17 -3.30
CA PRO A 113 -6.56 -5.56 -4.64
C PRO A 113 -6.01 -6.46 -5.74
N PHE A 114 -5.22 -7.46 -5.37
CA PHE A 114 -4.61 -8.38 -6.34
C PHE A 114 -4.79 -9.81 -5.87
N PRO A 115 -4.82 -10.79 -6.82
CA PRO A 115 -4.84 -12.19 -6.45
C PRO A 115 -3.61 -12.56 -5.61
N SER A 116 -3.78 -13.51 -4.70
CA SER A 116 -2.66 -14.04 -3.95
C SER A 116 -1.73 -14.81 -4.88
N TYR A 117 -0.50 -15.08 -4.41
CA TYR A 117 0.45 -15.87 -5.18
C TYR A 117 -0.12 -17.24 -5.56
N GLU A 118 -0.83 -17.87 -4.63
CA GLU A 118 -1.48 -19.16 -4.90
C GLU A 118 -2.53 -19.05 -5.99
N ASP A 119 -3.37 -18.02 -5.95
CA ASP A 119 -4.38 -17.77 -6.98
C ASP A 119 -3.74 -17.59 -8.34
N LEU A 120 -2.62 -16.87 -8.41
CA LEU A 120 -1.90 -16.67 -9.66
C LEU A 120 -1.34 -17.99 -10.20
N LEU A 121 -0.81 -18.84 -9.32
CA LEU A 121 -0.30 -20.15 -9.74
C LEU A 121 -1.39 -21.03 -10.33
N TYR A 122 -2.56 -21.07 -9.70
CA TYR A 122 -3.67 -21.91 -10.18
C TYR A 122 -4.35 -21.31 -11.40
N SER A 123 -4.38 -20.00 -11.53
CA SER A 123 -5.05 -19.36 -12.67
C SER A 123 -4.28 -19.55 -13.98
N VAL A 124 -3.01 -19.89 -13.93
CA VAL A 124 -2.16 -20.08 -15.12
C VAL A 124 -2.30 -21.51 -15.68
N GLN A 125 -2.97 -22.38 -14.95
CA GLN A 125 -3.20 -23.75 -15.38
C GLN A 125 -4.46 -23.85 -16.23
#